data_4b7b04122bf7fbbe6181d61b864162c4
#
_entry.id   4b7b04122bf7fbbe6181d61b864162c4
#
_cell.length_a   1.000
_cell.length_b   1.000
_cell.length_c   1.000
_cell.angle_alpha   90.00
_cell.angle_beta   90.00
_cell.angle_gamma   90.00
#
_symmetry.space_group_name_H-M   'P 1'
#
loop_
_entity.id
_entity.type
_entity.pdbx_description
1 polymer ?
#
loop_
_entity_poly.entity_id
_entity_poly.type
_entity_poly.pdbx_seq_one_letter_code
_entity_poly.pdbx_strand_id
1 'polypeptide(L)'
;MASTANPLSLAKTLEAVAGWLWGTPLLYLLIGGGLFFTIYSRFTPFLYLWHGIKILRGKFNNPNDPGEINHFQALCSALSGTVGMGNIAGVAIAVTEGGPGALFWMWVCALVGMATKFFTCTLAVMYRGTDHSGQVQGGPMYFIVEGLGKKWKPLAMAFCFFGMFGCLPLVQSNQLTAIIGNMFLIPNEWLTDESKAVLPAGKILFGVLMALCVGSIILGGITRIGKVASRLVPFMVVLYALCAVVILITHLGQV
;
A
#
# COMPACT_ATOMS: atom_id res chain seq x y z
N MET A 1 -40.27 17.33 10.42
CA MET A 1 -39.21 18.32 10.17
C MET A 1 -37.89 17.55 10.11
N ALA A 2 -37.46 17.16 8.92
CA ALA A 2 -36.16 16.54 8.72
C ALA A 2 -35.10 17.66 8.66
N SER A 3 -34.24 17.74 9.67
CA SER A 3 -33.08 18.64 9.67
C SER A 3 -32.17 18.27 8.51
N THR A 4 -32.20 19.06 7.44
CA THR A 4 -31.24 19.00 6.36
C THR A 4 -29.89 19.44 6.94
N ALA A 5 -29.10 18.47 7.41
CA ALA A 5 -27.73 18.71 7.80
C ALA A 5 -27.00 19.36 6.62
N ASN A 6 -26.54 20.59 6.82
CA ASN A 6 -25.84 21.35 5.79
C ASN A 6 -24.61 20.55 5.33
N PRO A 7 -24.50 20.12 4.04
CA PRO A 7 -23.41 19.26 3.58
C PRO A 7 -22.02 19.86 3.86
N LEU A 8 -21.90 21.18 3.92
CA LEU A 8 -20.67 21.88 4.32
C LEU A 8 -20.30 21.67 5.80
N SER A 9 -21.29 21.47 6.69
CA SER A 9 -21.01 21.19 8.11
C SER A 9 -20.53 19.75 8.30
N LEU A 10 -21.10 18.81 7.57
CA LEU A 10 -20.71 17.40 7.59
C LEU A 10 -19.27 17.22 7.07
N ALA A 11 -18.93 17.85 5.93
CA ALA A 11 -17.59 17.80 5.36
C ALA A 11 -16.53 18.34 6.34
N LYS A 12 -16.78 19.51 6.94
CA LYS A 12 -15.89 20.10 7.95
C LYS A 12 -15.70 19.20 9.19
N THR A 13 -16.78 18.55 9.64
CA THR A 13 -16.70 17.63 10.77
C THR A 13 -15.88 16.39 10.41
N LEU A 14 -16.06 15.84 9.22
CA LEU A 14 -15.27 14.70 8.72
C LEU A 14 -13.80 15.07 8.56
N GLU A 15 -13.49 16.25 8.02
CA GLU A 15 -12.12 16.76 7.93
C GLU A 15 -11.47 16.94 9.32
N ALA A 16 -12.19 17.48 10.28
CA ALA A 16 -11.70 17.65 11.65
C ALA A 16 -11.42 16.30 12.33
N VAL A 17 -12.33 15.32 12.17
CA VAL A 17 -12.15 13.96 12.70
C VAL A 17 -10.99 13.27 11.99
N ALA A 18 -10.90 13.37 10.68
CA ALA A 18 -9.79 12.81 9.92
C ALA A 18 -8.45 13.44 10.35
N GLY A 19 -8.38 14.76 10.45
CA GLY A 19 -7.18 15.47 10.91
C GLY A 19 -6.75 15.09 12.33
N TRP A 20 -7.70 14.85 13.22
CA TRP A 20 -7.40 14.36 14.57
C TRP A 20 -6.90 12.92 14.56
N LEU A 21 -7.54 12.02 13.80
CA LEU A 21 -7.15 10.61 13.70
C LEU A 21 -5.77 10.44 13.05
N TRP A 22 -5.47 11.20 11.98
CA TRP A 22 -4.18 11.18 11.29
C TRP A 22 -3.10 12.00 11.99
N GLY A 23 -3.45 12.71 13.05
CA GLY A 23 -2.53 13.55 13.81
C GLY A 23 -1.72 12.79 14.87
N THR A 24 -1.48 13.49 15.97
CA THR A 24 -0.65 13.04 17.11
C THR A 24 -1.01 11.67 17.68
N PRO A 25 -2.30 11.28 17.84
CA PRO A 25 -2.64 9.96 18.39
C PRO A 25 -2.13 8.79 17.55
N LEU A 26 -2.27 8.89 16.21
CA LEU A 26 -1.79 7.85 15.29
C LEU A 26 -0.26 7.77 15.31
N LEU A 27 0.43 8.90 15.36
CA LEU A 27 1.89 8.97 15.43
C LEU A 27 2.42 8.25 16.69
N TYR A 28 1.87 8.52 17.86
CA TYR A 28 2.26 7.83 19.10
C TYR A 28 1.95 6.33 19.03
N LEU A 29 0.82 5.95 18.46
CA LEU A 29 0.45 4.54 18.33
C LEU A 29 1.38 3.79 17.36
N LEU A 30 1.74 4.39 16.24
CA LEU A 30 2.63 3.78 15.25
C LEU A 30 4.07 3.67 15.76
N ILE A 31 4.63 4.76 16.28
CA ILE A 31 6.02 4.75 16.77
C ILE A 31 6.11 3.96 18.08
N GLY A 32 5.22 4.21 19.03
CA GLY A 32 5.21 3.51 20.31
C GLY A 32 4.93 2.01 20.15
N GLY A 33 3.94 1.66 19.35
CA GLY A 33 3.63 0.26 19.05
C GLY A 33 4.76 -0.46 18.32
N GLY A 34 5.35 0.18 17.32
CA GLY A 34 6.46 -0.40 16.58
C GLY A 34 7.73 -0.53 17.43
N LEU A 35 8.02 0.45 18.29
CA LEU A 35 9.13 0.36 19.25
C LEU A 35 8.90 -0.78 20.26
N PHE A 36 7.66 -0.86 20.81
CA PHE A 36 7.27 -1.98 21.67
C PHE A 36 7.50 -3.33 20.99
N PHE A 37 7.03 -3.52 19.75
CA PHE A 37 7.24 -4.76 19.02
C PHE A 37 8.71 -5.04 18.71
N THR A 38 9.51 -4.01 18.43
CA THR A 38 10.95 -4.15 18.20
C THR A 38 11.65 -4.70 19.43
N ILE A 39 11.38 -4.12 20.61
CA ILE A 39 11.95 -4.54 21.89
C ILE A 39 11.42 -5.94 22.27
N TYR A 40 10.11 -6.15 22.18
CA TYR A 40 9.47 -7.42 22.51
C TYR A 40 10.01 -8.59 21.66
N SER A 41 10.26 -8.36 20.38
CA SER A 41 10.86 -9.36 19.48
C SER A 41 12.38 -9.52 19.66
N ARG A 42 13.02 -8.78 20.57
CA ARG A 42 14.48 -8.76 20.73
C ARG A 42 15.20 -8.50 19.40
N PHE A 43 14.71 -7.53 18.62
CA PHE A 43 15.27 -7.15 17.32
C PHE A 43 15.29 -8.27 16.28
N THR A 44 14.43 -9.28 16.41
CA THR A 44 14.33 -10.43 15.47
C THR A 44 14.31 -10.03 14.00
N PRO A 45 13.52 -9.03 13.53
CA PRO A 45 13.49 -8.64 12.11
C PRO A 45 14.86 -8.23 11.56
N PHE A 46 15.71 -7.63 12.40
CA PHE A 46 17.05 -7.20 12.02
C PHE A 46 18.06 -8.34 12.05
N LEU A 47 18.01 -9.16 13.10
CA LEU A 47 18.95 -10.28 13.30
C LEU A 47 18.79 -11.35 12.21
N TYR A 48 17.57 -11.62 11.79
CA TYR A 48 17.26 -12.67 10.80
C TYR A 48 17.09 -12.15 9.37
N LEU A 49 17.54 -10.92 9.06
CA LEU A 49 17.47 -10.34 7.72
C LEU A 49 18.12 -11.24 6.66
N TRP A 50 19.32 -11.76 6.94
CA TRP A 50 20.02 -12.69 6.05
C TRP A 50 19.27 -14.00 5.83
N HIS A 51 18.59 -14.50 6.85
CA HIS A 51 17.73 -15.67 6.72
C HIS A 51 16.56 -15.38 5.79
N GLY A 52 15.91 -14.22 5.95
CA GLY A 52 14.85 -13.75 5.06
C GLY A 52 15.29 -13.69 3.59
N ILE A 53 16.48 -13.18 3.30
CA ILE A 53 17.04 -13.16 1.94
C ILE A 53 17.23 -14.59 1.38
N LYS A 54 17.66 -15.56 2.21
CA LYS A 54 17.77 -16.97 1.79
C LYS A 54 16.41 -17.58 1.45
N ILE A 55 15.37 -17.24 2.20
CA ILE A 55 13.98 -17.66 1.92
C ILE A 55 13.52 -17.11 0.56
N LEU A 56 13.75 -15.82 0.30
CA LEU A 56 13.37 -15.16 -0.96
C LEU A 56 14.09 -15.75 -2.17
N ARG A 57 15.33 -16.23 -1.98
CA ARG A 57 16.09 -16.93 -3.02
C ARG A 57 15.59 -18.37 -3.29
N GLY A 58 14.54 -18.80 -2.61
CA GLY A 58 13.91 -20.10 -2.82
C GLY A 58 14.56 -21.28 -2.12
N LYS A 59 15.56 -21.06 -1.21
CA LYS A 59 16.28 -22.15 -0.54
C LYS A 59 15.37 -23.03 0.35
N PHE A 60 14.23 -22.48 0.77
CA PHE A 60 13.27 -23.15 1.66
C PHE A 60 11.89 -23.32 0.98
N ASN A 61 11.82 -23.21 -0.36
CA ASN A 61 10.59 -23.49 -1.07
C ASN A 61 10.32 -24.98 -1.09
N ASN A 62 9.21 -25.40 -0.52
CA ASN A 62 8.71 -26.74 -0.59
C ASN A 62 7.43 -26.76 -1.44
N PRO A 63 7.35 -27.53 -2.55
CA PRO A 63 6.17 -27.60 -3.40
C PRO A 63 4.91 -28.12 -2.69
N ASN A 64 5.08 -28.81 -1.57
CA ASN A 64 3.98 -29.38 -0.78
C ASN A 64 3.47 -28.43 0.32
N ASP A 65 4.06 -27.25 0.48
CA ASP A 65 3.58 -26.29 1.46
C ASP A 65 2.21 -25.71 1.04
N PRO A 66 1.29 -25.54 1.98
CA PRO A 66 -0.03 -24.99 1.69
C PRO A 66 0.08 -23.52 1.26
N GLY A 67 -0.27 -23.21 0.02
CA GLY A 67 -0.26 -21.87 -0.54
C GLY A 67 -0.30 -21.87 -2.06
N GLU A 68 -0.78 -20.78 -2.66
CA GLU A 68 -0.95 -20.67 -4.11
C GLU A 68 0.23 -19.96 -4.79
N ILE A 69 1.07 -19.25 -4.04
CA ILE A 69 2.16 -18.43 -4.54
C ILE A 69 3.44 -18.67 -3.73
N ASN A 70 4.59 -18.56 -4.37
CA ASN A 70 5.88 -18.70 -3.70
C ASN A 70 6.26 -17.44 -2.89
N HIS A 71 7.30 -17.55 -2.04
CA HIS A 71 7.73 -16.46 -1.15
C HIS A 71 8.10 -15.18 -1.90
N PHE A 72 8.76 -15.29 -3.07
CA PHE A 72 9.12 -14.13 -3.88
C PHE A 72 7.88 -13.46 -4.50
N GLN A 73 6.94 -14.24 -5.00
CA GLN A 73 5.67 -13.72 -5.51
C GLN A 73 4.84 -13.05 -4.41
N ALA A 74 4.83 -13.61 -3.21
CA ALA A 74 4.16 -13.02 -2.05
C ALA A 74 4.78 -11.66 -1.69
N LEU A 75 6.12 -11.57 -1.66
CA LEU A 75 6.81 -10.30 -1.44
C LEU A 75 6.47 -9.27 -2.53
N CYS A 76 6.55 -9.66 -3.80
CA CYS A 76 6.24 -8.76 -4.92
C CYS A 76 4.78 -8.30 -4.89
N SER A 77 3.84 -9.18 -4.55
CA SER A 77 2.43 -8.80 -4.37
C SER A 77 2.25 -7.81 -3.23
N ALA A 78 2.92 -8.00 -2.10
CA ALA A 78 2.88 -7.05 -0.98
C ALA A 78 3.51 -5.71 -1.36
N LEU A 79 4.65 -5.71 -2.07
CA LEU A 79 5.30 -4.50 -2.55
C LEU A 79 4.45 -3.76 -3.58
N SER A 80 3.75 -4.46 -4.48
CA SER A 80 2.87 -3.82 -5.47
C SER A 80 1.72 -3.04 -4.81
N GLY A 81 1.26 -3.48 -3.65
CA GLY A 81 0.23 -2.78 -2.87
C GLY A 81 0.78 -1.64 -1.98
N THR A 82 2.08 -1.66 -1.67
CA THR A 82 2.70 -0.66 -0.79
C THR A 82 3.52 0.39 -1.52
N VAL A 83 4.21 0.01 -2.59
CA VAL A 83 5.01 0.95 -3.40
C VAL A 83 4.13 1.54 -4.49
N GLY A 84 3.78 2.81 -4.36
CA GLY A 84 2.89 3.51 -5.28
C GLY A 84 3.21 5.00 -5.36
N MET A 85 2.32 5.74 -5.98
CA MET A 85 2.44 7.20 -6.13
C MET A 85 2.60 7.95 -4.80
N GLY A 86 2.01 7.42 -3.70
CA GLY A 86 2.18 7.98 -2.36
C GLY A 86 3.63 8.01 -1.89
N ASN A 87 4.44 7.03 -2.28
CA ASN A 87 5.85 6.97 -1.89
C ASN A 87 6.74 7.93 -2.71
N ILE A 88 6.25 8.43 -3.83
CA ILE A 88 6.95 9.39 -4.68
C ILE A 88 6.44 10.81 -4.38
N ALA A 89 5.18 11.06 -4.65
CA ALA A 89 4.56 12.38 -4.46
C ALA A 89 4.42 12.73 -2.97
N GLY A 90 4.05 11.76 -2.12
CA GLY A 90 3.90 11.98 -0.68
C GLY A 90 5.21 12.32 0.01
N VAL A 91 6.34 11.71 -0.41
CA VAL A 91 7.67 12.08 0.10
C VAL A 91 8.05 13.49 -0.31
N ALA A 92 7.80 13.87 -1.57
CA ALA A 92 8.06 15.22 -2.06
C ALA A 92 7.26 16.26 -1.26
N ILE A 93 5.97 16.02 -1.03
CA ILE A 93 5.10 16.88 -0.20
C ILE A 93 5.63 16.96 1.24
N ALA A 94 5.97 15.83 1.85
CA ALA A 94 6.47 15.80 3.21
C ALA A 94 7.79 16.59 3.37
N VAL A 95 8.67 16.56 2.38
CA VAL A 95 9.91 17.33 2.40
C VAL A 95 9.66 18.82 2.14
N THR A 96 8.72 19.18 1.26
CA THR A 96 8.38 20.59 0.99
C THR A 96 7.70 21.25 2.18
N GLU A 97 6.83 20.54 2.90
CA GLU A 97 6.11 21.07 4.07
C GLU A 97 6.91 20.93 5.37
N GLY A 98 7.57 19.80 5.58
CA GLY A 98 8.28 19.47 6.80
C GLY A 98 9.80 19.74 6.78
N GLY A 99 10.33 20.16 5.64
CA GLY A 99 11.76 20.38 5.45
C GLY A 99 12.58 19.09 5.44
N PRO A 100 13.94 19.19 5.38
CA PRO A 100 14.84 18.03 5.30
C PRO A 100 14.71 17.05 6.49
N GLY A 101 14.30 17.54 7.65
CA GLY A 101 14.06 16.73 8.85
C GLY A 101 12.97 15.67 8.66
N ALA A 102 12.05 15.87 7.71
CA ALA A 102 11.03 14.88 7.40
C ALA A 102 11.64 13.54 6.95
N LEU A 103 12.72 13.56 6.16
CA LEU A 103 13.42 12.35 5.71
C LEU A 103 13.99 11.55 6.89
N PHE A 104 14.58 12.21 7.86
CA PHE A 104 15.08 11.55 9.07
C PHE A 104 13.97 10.81 9.81
N TRP A 105 12.85 11.46 10.04
CA TRP A 105 11.71 10.84 10.71
C TRP A 105 11.08 9.72 9.91
N MET A 106 11.06 9.83 8.58
CA MET A 106 10.62 8.74 7.69
C MET A 106 11.50 7.49 7.85
N TRP A 107 12.82 7.65 7.96
CA TRP A 107 13.74 6.52 8.21
C TRP A 107 13.50 5.90 9.58
N VAL A 108 13.32 6.71 10.62
CA VAL A 108 12.98 6.22 11.96
C VAL A 108 11.66 5.42 11.93
N CYS A 109 10.63 5.96 11.29
CA CYS A 109 9.35 5.25 11.12
C CYS A 109 9.51 3.94 10.32
N ALA A 110 10.35 3.92 9.29
CA ALA A 110 10.60 2.71 8.50
C ALA A 110 11.26 1.61 9.35
N LEU A 111 12.27 1.95 10.14
CA LEU A 111 12.96 1.01 11.02
C LEU A 111 11.99 0.42 12.07
N VAL A 112 11.23 1.28 12.72
CA VAL A 112 10.24 0.88 13.74
C VAL A 112 9.09 0.08 13.12
N GLY A 113 8.64 0.48 11.92
CA GLY A 113 7.58 -0.18 11.17
C GLY A 113 7.90 -1.61 10.70
N MET A 114 9.19 -1.94 10.55
CA MET A 114 9.60 -3.32 10.19
C MET A 114 9.11 -4.35 11.20
N ALA A 115 9.22 -4.07 12.50
CA ALA A 115 8.75 -4.98 13.54
C ALA A 115 7.23 -5.14 13.51
N THR A 116 6.48 -4.05 13.33
CA THR A 116 5.02 -4.11 13.21
C THR A 116 4.59 -4.98 12.03
N LYS A 117 5.26 -4.81 10.88
CA LYS A 117 4.98 -5.61 9.68
C LYS A 117 5.34 -7.09 9.89
N PHE A 118 6.46 -7.38 10.55
CA PHE A 118 6.88 -8.73 10.91
C PHE A 118 5.80 -9.45 11.73
N PHE A 119 5.30 -8.84 12.80
CA PHE A 119 4.23 -9.41 13.61
C PHE A 119 2.94 -9.59 12.82
N THR A 120 2.53 -8.60 12.05
CA THR A 120 1.30 -8.68 11.25
C THR A 120 1.35 -9.84 10.25
N CYS A 121 2.47 -10.00 9.55
CA CYS A 121 2.64 -11.10 8.60
C CYS A 121 2.73 -12.46 9.30
N THR A 122 3.44 -12.55 10.43
CA THR A 122 3.57 -13.78 11.21
C THR A 122 2.21 -14.23 11.74
N LEU A 123 1.44 -13.33 12.36
CA LEU A 123 0.11 -13.63 12.86
C LEU A 123 -0.85 -14.03 11.73
N ALA A 124 -0.77 -13.37 10.57
CA ALA A 124 -1.58 -13.71 9.42
C ALA A 124 -1.32 -15.13 8.89
N VAL A 125 -0.09 -15.63 9.04
CA VAL A 125 0.27 -17.01 8.67
C VAL A 125 -0.09 -18.00 9.78
N MET A 126 0.14 -17.66 11.05
CA MET A 126 -0.13 -18.54 12.20
C MET A 126 -1.63 -18.83 12.38
N TYR A 127 -2.48 -17.84 12.14
CA TYR A 127 -3.93 -17.94 12.33
C TYR A 127 -4.67 -17.99 10.99
N ARG A 128 -4.15 -18.80 10.05
CA ARG A 128 -4.84 -19.06 8.79
C ARG A 128 -6.10 -19.88 9.02
N GLY A 129 -7.19 -19.49 8.35
CA GLY A 129 -8.40 -20.30 8.24
C GLY A 129 -8.50 -20.93 6.86
N THR A 130 -9.50 -21.76 6.69
CA THR A 130 -9.91 -22.30 5.38
C THR A 130 -11.31 -21.82 5.05
N ASP A 131 -11.54 -21.47 3.80
CA ASP A 131 -12.85 -21.12 3.29
C ASP A 131 -13.68 -22.36 3.00
N HIS A 132 -14.98 -22.20 2.72
CA HIS A 132 -15.90 -23.27 2.32
C HIS A 132 -15.43 -24.08 1.11
N SER A 133 -14.59 -23.49 0.26
CA SER A 133 -13.95 -24.13 -0.89
C SER A 133 -12.61 -24.83 -0.57
N GLY A 134 -12.21 -24.87 0.71
CA GLY A 134 -10.92 -25.43 1.13
C GLY A 134 -9.70 -24.55 0.86
N GLN A 135 -9.88 -23.33 0.35
CA GLN A 135 -8.78 -22.39 0.12
C GLN A 135 -8.29 -21.80 1.42
N VAL A 136 -6.97 -21.67 1.55
CA VAL A 136 -6.34 -21.08 2.73
C VAL A 136 -6.56 -19.56 2.72
N GLN A 137 -7.16 -19.06 3.78
CA GLN A 137 -7.45 -17.64 3.99
C GLN A 137 -6.65 -17.12 5.19
N GLY A 138 -6.20 -15.88 5.14
CA GLY A 138 -5.46 -15.25 6.22
C GLY A 138 -5.66 -13.73 6.24
N GLY A 139 -5.11 -13.11 7.27
CA GLY A 139 -5.16 -11.64 7.41
C GLY A 139 -5.65 -11.19 8.78
N PRO A 140 -5.72 -9.85 9.01
CA PRO A 140 -6.11 -9.30 10.32
C PRO A 140 -7.45 -9.79 10.83
N MET A 141 -8.44 -9.95 9.96
CA MET A 141 -9.76 -10.45 10.33
C MET A 141 -9.72 -11.87 10.92
N TYR A 142 -8.83 -12.73 10.41
CA TYR A 142 -8.70 -14.10 10.91
C TYR A 142 -7.96 -14.15 12.24
N PHE A 143 -6.80 -13.49 12.37
CA PHE A 143 -6.07 -13.55 13.64
C PHE A 143 -6.77 -12.80 14.78
N ILE A 144 -7.64 -11.83 14.48
CA ILE A 144 -8.49 -11.19 15.51
C ILE A 144 -9.50 -12.23 16.06
N VAL A 145 -10.15 -13.01 15.19
CA VAL A 145 -11.19 -13.96 15.62
C VAL A 145 -10.58 -15.22 16.23
N GLU A 146 -9.55 -15.78 15.59
CA GLU A 146 -8.92 -17.02 16.03
C GLU A 146 -7.96 -16.80 17.22
N GLY A 147 -7.24 -15.65 17.24
CA GLY A 147 -6.30 -15.34 18.30
C GLY A 147 -6.92 -14.74 19.56
N LEU A 148 -7.88 -13.82 19.42
CA LEU A 148 -8.52 -13.14 20.54
C LEU A 148 -9.86 -13.79 20.94
N GLY A 149 -10.41 -14.65 20.07
CA GLY A 149 -11.66 -15.36 20.30
C GLY A 149 -12.88 -14.70 19.66
N LYS A 150 -13.96 -15.48 19.56
CA LYS A 150 -15.20 -15.11 18.85
C LYS A 150 -15.88 -13.83 19.34
N LYS A 151 -15.62 -13.42 20.58
CA LYS A 151 -16.14 -12.17 21.14
C LYS A 151 -15.65 -10.92 20.38
N TRP A 152 -14.48 -11.00 19.74
CA TRP A 152 -13.87 -9.91 18.96
C TRP A 152 -14.29 -9.87 17.49
N LYS A 153 -15.25 -10.72 17.09
CA LYS A 153 -15.80 -10.72 15.74
C LYS A 153 -16.30 -9.36 15.24
N PRO A 154 -16.94 -8.48 16.07
CA PRO A 154 -17.32 -7.16 15.64
C PRO A 154 -16.12 -6.29 15.20
N LEU A 155 -14.97 -6.40 15.88
CA LEU A 155 -13.75 -5.68 15.50
C LEU A 155 -13.21 -6.18 14.15
N ALA A 156 -13.21 -7.49 13.91
CA ALA A 156 -12.82 -8.07 12.63
C ALA A 156 -13.75 -7.61 11.49
N MET A 157 -15.06 -7.53 11.73
CA MET A 157 -16.03 -7.02 10.77
C MET A 157 -15.81 -5.54 10.47
N ALA A 158 -15.57 -4.72 11.50
CA ALA A 158 -15.23 -3.31 11.33
C ALA A 158 -13.95 -3.13 10.51
N PHE A 159 -12.92 -3.93 10.78
CA PHE A 159 -11.69 -3.93 9.98
C PHE A 159 -11.97 -4.27 8.50
N CYS A 160 -12.76 -5.30 8.20
CA CYS A 160 -13.14 -5.63 6.84
C CYS A 160 -13.90 -4.50 6.15
N PHE A 161 -14.87 -3.91 6.85
CA PHE A 161 -15.69 -2.82 6.32
C PHE A 161 -14.84 -1.60 5.95
N PHE A 162 -14.03 -1.09 6.89
CA PHE A 162 -13.15 0.05 6.62
C PHE A 162 -12.03 -0.29 5.64
N GLY A 163 -11.50 -1.51 5.69
CA GLY A 163 -10.48 -2.00 4.76
C GLY A 163 -10.96 -2.03 3.32
N MET A 164 -12.22 -2.38 3.08
CA MET A 164 -12.82 -2.38 1.75
C MET A 164 -12.78 -0.97 1.12
N PHE A 165 -13.08 0.08 1.87
CA PHE A 165 -12.97 1.45 1.38
C PHE A 165 -11.53 1.93 1.28
N GLY A 166 -10.68 1.57 2.26
CA GLY A 166 -9.27 1.97 2.27
C GLY A 166 -8.42 1.34 1.17
N CYS A 167 -8.84 0.19 0.63
CA CYS A 167 -8.14 -0.49 -0.47
C CYS A 167 -8.55 -0.01 -1.86
N LEU A 168 -9.51 0.93 -1.98
CA LEU A 168 -9.92 1.47 -3.28
C LEU A 168 -8.80 2.31 -3.89
N PRO A 169 -8.33 2.00 -5.11
CA PRO A 169 -7.21 2.69 -5.75
C PRO A 169 -7.62 4.02 -6.41
N LEU A 170 -8.51 4.79 -5.77
CA LEU A 170 -9.06 6.03 -6.32
C LEU A 170 -7.98 7.10 -6.54
N VAL A 171 -7.13 7.30 -5.53
CA VAL A 171 -6.06 8.30 -5.60
C VAL A 171 -5.03 7.91 -6.65
N GLN A 172 -4.60 6.64 -6.67
CA GLN A 172 -3.62 6.13 -7.63
C GLN A 172 -4.13 6.23 -9.07
N SER A 173 -5.39 5.87 -9.29
CA SER A 173 -6.03 5.95 -10.61
C SER A 173 -6.14 7.40 -11.09
N ASN A 174 -6.54 8.31 -10.21
CA ASN A 174 -6.64 9.74 -10.52
C ASN A 174 -5.28 10.35 -10.85
N GLN A 175 -4.26 10.08 -10.04
CA GLN A 175 -2.89 10.56 -10.26
C GLN A 175 -2.30 10.03 -11.57
N LEU A 176 -2.49 8.75 -11.87
CA LEU A 176 -2.02 8.16 -13.12
C LEU A 176 -2.69 8.82 -14.33
N THR A 177 -4.00 9.04 -14.26
CA THR A 177 -4.76 9.72 -15.32
C THR A 177 -4.27 11.16 -15.51
N ALA A 178 -4.00 11.87 -14.42
CA ALA A 178 -3.48 13.24 -14.48
C ALA A 178 -2.08 13.29 -15.11
N ILE A 179 -1.16 12.41 -14.72
CA ILE A 179 0.20 12.36 -15.27
C ILE A 179 0.18 12.06 -16.76
N ILE A 180 -0.55 11.02 -17.18
CA ILE A 180 -0.63 10.65 -18.60
C ILE A 180 -1.34 11.74 -19.39
N GLY A 181 -2.41 12.33 -18.84
CA GLY A 181 -3.08 13.48 -19.45
C GLY A 181 -2.13 14.63 -19.71
N ASN A 182 -1.43 15.08 -18.69
CA ASN A 182 -0.56 16.25 -18.77
C ASN A 182 0.73 16.02 -19.58
N MET A 183 1.31 14.82 -19.51
CA MET A 183 2.58 14.53 -20.19
C MET A 183 2.43 14.08 -21.65
N PHE A 184 1.38 13.34 -21.97
CA PHE A 184 1.26 12.70 -23.29
C PHE A 184 0.04 13.16 -24.08
N LEU A 185 -1.11 13.32 -23.45
CA LEU A 185 -2.35 13.55 -24.18
C LEU A 185 -2.56 15.03 -24.54
N ILE A 186 -2.24 15.94 -23.63
CA ILE A 186 -2.37 17.39 -23.87
C ILE A 186 -1.29 17.91 -24.84
N PRO A 187 0.01 17.61 -24.67
CA PRO A 187 1.05 18.09 -25.58
C PRO A 187 0.93 17.58 -27.02
N ASN A 188 0.30 16.41 -27.22
CA ASN A 188 0.08 15.83 -28.55
C ASN A 188 -1.30 16.19 -29.15
N GLU A 189 -2.01 17.15 -28.58
CA GLU A 189 -3.34 17.62 -29.02
C GLU A 189 -4.42 16.51 -29.08
N TRP A 190 -4.15 15.34 -28.46
CA TRP A 190 -5.13 14.23 -28.39
C TRP A 190 -6.23 14.52 -27.38
N LEU A 191 -6.00 15.46 -26.46
CA LEU A 191 -7.00 16.06 -25.59
C LEU A 191 -6.84 17.57 -25.70
N THR A 192 -7.88 18.23 -26.17
CA THR A 192 -7.98 19.69 -26.04
C THR A 192 -8.06 20.06 -24.58
N ASP A 193 -7.44 21.17 -24.21
CA ASP A 193 -7.44 21.76 -22.86
C ASP A 193 -8.83 22.31 -22.49
N GLU A 194 -9.86 21.50 -22.69
CA GLU A 194 -11.20 21.75 -22.20
C GLU A 194 -11.28 21.36 -20.73
N SER A 195 -10.56 22.10 -19.90
CA SER A 195 -10.68 22.04 -18.43
C SER A 195 -12.10 22.39 -17.92
N LYS A 196 -13.04 22.61 -18.83
CA LYS A 196 -14.43 23.01 -18.56
C LYS A 196 -15.47 21.92 -18.82
N ALA A 197 -15.14 20.83 -19.47
CA ALA A 197 -16.09 19.72 -19.65
C ALA A 197 -15.99 18.74 -18.48
N VAL A 198 -17.13 18.47 -17.85
CA VAL A 198 -17.25 17.63 -16.64
C VAL A 198 -16.72 16.20 -16.83
N LEU A 199 -16.63 15.71 -18.07
CA LEU A 199 -16.08 14.39 -18.42
C LEU A 199 -15.48 14.44 -19.84
N PRO A 200 -14.21 14.82 -20.03
CA PRO A 200 -13.59 14.76 -21.36
C PRO A 200 -13.47 13.31 -21.83
N ALA A 201 -13.94 13.03 -23.04
CA ALA A 201 -14.01 11.69 -23.63
C ALA A 201 -12.69 10.92 -23.55
N GLY A 202 -11.55 11.59 -23.67
CA GLY A 202 -10.23 10.99 -23.54
C GLY A 202 -9.91 10.44 -22.14
N LYS A 203 -10.35 11.12 -21.08
CA LYS A 203 -10.16 10.61 -19.70
C LYS A 203 -11.02 9.38 -19.46
N ILE A 204 -12.23 9.33 -20.02
CA ILE A 204 -13.13 8.17 -19.93
C ILE A 204 -12.51 6.99 -20.68
N LEU A 205 -12.08 7.20 -21.92
CA LEU A 205 -11.45 6.16 -22.73
C LEU A 205 -10.21 5.56 -22.03
N PHE A 206 -9.36 6.44 -21.49
CA PHE A 206 -8.20 6.01 -20.71
C PHE A 206 -8.61 5.22 -19.45
N GLY A 207 -9.60 5.68 -18.70
CA GLY A 207 -10.15 4.99 -17.54
C GLY A 207 -10.70 3.60 -17.88
N VAL A 208 -11.43 3.47 -18.98
CA VAL A 208 -11.95 2.18 -19.48
C VAL A 208 -10.80 1.25 -19.86
N LEU A 209 -9.79 1.75 -20.58
CA LEU A 209 -8.62 0.95 -20.95
C LEU A 209 -7.87 0.44 -19.70
N MET A 210 -7.67 1.30 -18.72
CA MET A 210 -7.06 0.93 -17.43
C MET A 210 -7.90 -0.11 -16.69
N ALA A 211 -9.21 0.06 -16.64
CA ALA A 211 -10.12 -0.88 -16.00
C ALA A 211 -10.07 -2.26 -16.67
N LEU A 212 -10.00 -2.32 -18.00
CA LEU A 212 -9.86 -3.57 -18.76
C LEU A 212 -8.51 -4.24 -18.49
N CYS A 213 -7.40 -3.48 -18.50
CA CYS A 213 -6.07 -4.00 -18.21
C CYS A 213 -5.99 -4.59 -16.78
N VAL A 214 -6.41 -3.83 -15.78
CA VAL A 214 -6.38 -4.25 -14.38
C VAL A 214 -7.36 -5.40 -14.15
N GLY A 215 -8.58 -5.31 -14.70
CA GLY A 215 -9.61 -6.35 -14.61
C GLY A 215 -9.12 -7.67 -15.19
N SER A 216 -8.44 -7.66 -16.33
CA SER A 216 -7.87 -8.86 -16.95
C SER A 216 -6.85 -9.59 -16.07
N ILE A 217 -6.14 -8.86 -15.21
CA ILE A 217 -5.18 -9.44 -14.26
C ILE A 217 -5.90 -9.98 -13.03
N ILE A 218 -6.83 -9.20 -12.47
CA ILE A 218 -7.55 -9.54 -11.23
C ILE A 218 -8.44 -10.78 -11.43
N LEU A 219 -9.12 -10.89 -12.56
CA LEU A 219 -9.96 -12.06 -12.90
C LEU A 219 -9.19 -13.38 -12.92
N GLY A 220 -7.86 -13.35 -13.05
CA GLY A 220 -7.00 -14.53 -12.97
C GLY A 220 -6.62 -14.96 -11.56
N GLY A 221 -7.16 -14.32 -10.52
CA GLY A 221 -6.92 -14.65 -9.11
C GLY A 221 -5.52 -14.33 -8.61
N ILE A 222 -5.24 -14.75 -7.39
CA ILE A 222 -3.98 -14.42 -6.68
C ILE A 222 -2.73 -14.96 -7.38
N THR A 223 -2.83 -16.10 -8.04
CA THR A 223 -1.73 -16.72 -8.78
C THR A 223 -1.31 -15.86 -9.97
N ARG A 224 -2.27 -15.30 -10.71
CA ARG A 224 -1.98 -14.41 -11.84
C ARG A 224 -1.47 -13.06 -11.36
N ILE A 225 -2.06 -12.51 -10.32
CA ILE A 225 -1.57 -11.28 -9.67
C ILE A 225 -0.12 -11.47 -9.21
N GLY A 226 0.20 -12.57 -8.53
CA GLY A 226 1.55 -12.89 -8.09
C GLY A 226 2.57 -13.00 -9.24
N LYS A 227 2.19 -13.64 -10.35
CA LYS A 227 3.05 -13.75 -11.55
C LYS A 227 3.33 -12.39 -12.20
N VAL A 228 2.32 -11.54 -12.34
CA VAL A 228 2.47 -10.21 -12.93
C VAL A 228 3.28 -9.31 -12.00
N ALA A 229 2.95 -9.28 -10.70
CA ALA A 229 3.66 -8.50 -9.70
C ALA A 229 5.14 -8.89 -9.60
N SER A 230 5.46 -10.19 -9.67
CA SER A 230 6.86 -10.66 -9.60
C SER A 230 7.74 -10.22 -10.77
N ARG A 231 7.16 -9.78 -11.88
CA ARG A 231 7.89 -9.20 -13.02
C ARG A 231 7.90 -7.68 -12.99
N LEU A 232 6.74 -7.06 -12.73
CA LEU A 232 6.60 -5.60 -12.75
C LEU A 232 7.33 -4.92 -11.59
N VAL A 233 7.20 -5.45 -10.37
CA VAL A 233 7.74 -4.79 -9.19
C VAL A 233 9.26 -4.70 -9.19
N PRO A 234 10.03 -5.77 -9.47
CA PRO A 234 11.48 -5.65 -9.57
C PRO A 234 11.92 -4.68 -10.66
N PHE A 235 11.27 -4.71 -11.82
CA PHE A 235 11.56 -3.78 -12.91
C PHE A 235 11.32 -2.32 -12.48
N MET A 236 10.18 -2.04 -11.86
CA MET A 236 9.83 -0.71 -11.35
C MET A 236 10.85 -0.22 -10.31
N VAL A 237 11.23 -1.06 -9.35
CA VAL A 237 12.20 -0.72 -8.30
C VAL A 237 13.58 -0.41 -8.89
N VAL A 238 14.06 -1.25 -9.81
CA VAL A 238 15.36 -1.05 -10.47
C VAL A 238 15.34 0.23 -11.30
N LEU A 239 14.30 0.45 -12.09
CA LEU A 239 14.17 1.66 -12.92
C LEU A 239 14.15 2.93 -12.04
N TYR A 240 13.36 2.93 -10.97
CA TYR A 240 13.30 4.06 -10.04
C TYR A 240 14.65 4.31 -9.37
N ALA A 241 15.32 3.26 -8.90
CA ALA A 241 16.64 3.38 -8.27
C ALA A 241 17.69 3.94 -9.24
N LEU A 242 17.68 3.48 -10.49
CA LEU A 242 18.57 4.01 -11.54
C LEU A 242 18.31 5.50 -11.80
N CYS A 243 17.05 5.90 -11.97
CA CYS A 243 16.69 7.31 -12.14
C CYS A 243 17.13 8.15 -10.94
N ALA A 244 16.91 7.69 -9.72
CA ALA A 244 17.33 8.38 -8.51
C ALA A 244 18.85 8.54 -8.43
N VAL A 245 19.60 7.48 -8.75
CA VAL A 245 21.07 7.52 -8.77
C VAL A 245 21.58 8.50 -9.84
N VAL A 246 21.01 8.51 -11.04
CA VAL A 246 21.37 9.45 -12.09
C VAL A 246 21.13 10.90 -11.65
N ILE A 247 19.97 11.19 -11.05
CA ILE A 247 19.65 12.53 -10.54
C ILE A 247 20.64 12.94 -9.44
N LEU A 248 20.93 12.06 -8.49
CA LEU A 248 21.89 12.36 -7.42
C LEU A 248 23.29 12.63 -7.95
N ILE A 249 23.78 11.86 -8.93
CA ILE A 249 25.11 12.06 -9.52
C ILE A 249 25.17 13.38 -10.32
N THR A 250 24.11 13.70 -11.07
CA THR A 250 24.08 14.92 -11.89
C THR A 250 23.90 16.20 -11.06
N HIS A 251 23.37 16.10 -9.84
CA HIS A 251 23.05 17.25 -8.98
C HIS A 251 23.77 17.19 -7.62
N LEU A 252 24.92 16.53 -7.55
CA LEU A 252 25.71 16.39 -6.31
C LEU A 252 26.00 17.72 -5.58
N GLY A 253 26.06 18.82 -6.31
CA GLY A 253 26.29 20.15 -5.72
C GLY A 253 25.04 20.82 -5.13
N GLN A 254 23.86 20.21 -5.28
CA GLN A 254 22.58 20.76 -4.79
C GLN A 254 21.97 19.89 -3.66
N VAL A 255 22.56 18.74 -3.38
CA VAL A 255 22.21 17.81 -2.31
C VAL A 255 23.07 18.07 -1.08
#